data_83aa6ec54bd40c9c79f7a2d1dc474dd5
#
_entry.id   83aa6ec54bd40c9c79f7a2d1dc474dd5
#
_cell.length_a   1.000
_cell.length_b   1.000
_cell.length_c   1.000
_cell.angle_alpha   90.00
_cell.angle_beta   90.00
_cell.angle_gamma   90.00
#
_symmetry.space_group_name_H-M   'P 1'
#
loop_
_entity.id
_entity.type
_entity.pdbx_description
1 polymer ?
#
loop_
_entity_poly.entity_id
_entity_poly.type
_entity_poly.pdbx_seq_one_letter_code
_entity_poly.pdbx_strand_id
1 'polypeptide(L)'
;AQLKKLCAEIRGYMKKTVSQTGGHLASNLGVVELTVALHKVFNSPTDQIVFDVGHQCYTHKILTGRKDKFKTLRTEGGISGFTRPVESEHDIFSSGHSSVSISEAVGLAKAKQIKGEKGKVIAVIGDGALTGGLAYEALNNCAGDDHSNLIVILNDNKMSISENVGSMSKHLTHLR
;
A
#
# COMPACT_ATOMS: atom_id res chain seq x y z
N ALA A 1 3.68 2.21 -23.55
CA ALA A 1 4.89 1.37 -23.73
C ALA A 1 5.89 1.53 -22.57
N GLN A 2 6.31 2.75 -22.21
CA GLN A 2 7.35 3.00 -21.18
C GLN A 2 6.97 2.48 -19.78
N LEU A 3 5.74 2.71 -19.30
CA LEU A 3 5.30 2.24 -17.99
C LEU A 3 5.30 0.70 -17.89
N LYS A 4 4.89 0.00 -18.94
CA LYS A 4 4.96 -1.47 -18.97
C LYS A 4 6.40 -1.97 -18.88
N LYS A 5 7.34 -1.30 -19.56
CA LYS A 5 8.77 -1.62 -19.48
C LYS A 5 9.30 -1.39 -18.06
N LEU A 6 8.97 -0.24 -17.45
CA LEU A 6 9.34 0.07 -16.06
C LEU A 6 8.82 -1.00 -15.08
N CYS A 7 7.55 -1.40 -15.19
CA CYS A 7 6.99 -2.47 -14.34
C CYS A 7 7.75 -3.80 -14.52
N ALA A 8 8.14 -4.15 -15.75
CA ALA A 8 8.91 -5.37 -15.99
C ALA A 8 10.32 -5.29 -15.38
N GLU A 9 11.00 -4.15 -15.49
CA GLU A 9 12.31 -3.91 -14.88
C GLU A 9 12.24 -3.97 -13.35
N ILE A 10 11.23 -3.34 -12.73
CA ILE A 10 11.00 -3.40 -11.27
C ILE A 10 10.77 -4.85 -10.83
N ARG A 11 9.96 -5.63 -11.55
CA ARG A 11 9.72 -7.05 -11.24
C ARG A 11 11.01 -7.87 -11.30
N GLY A 12 11.82 -7.67 -12.34
CA GLY A 12 13.10 -8.36 -12.50
C GLY A 12 14.06 -8.03 -11.37
N TYR A 13 14.19 -6.76 -11.03
CA TYR A 13 15.05 -6.28 -9.94
C TYR A 13 14.59 -6.81 -8.58
N MET A 14 13.29 -6.75 -8.30
CA MET A 14 12.68 -7.25 -7.07
C MET A 14 12.89 -8.76 -6.90
N LYS A 15 12.63 -9.57 -7.94
CA LYS A 15 12.87 -11.02 -7.91
C LYS A 15 14.31 -11.34 -7.58
N LYS A 16 15.28 -10.67 -8.25
CA LYS A 16 16.71 -10.86 -8.01
C LYS A 16 17.10 -10.53 -6.57
N THR A 17 16.61 -9.42 -6.02
CA THR A 17 16.95 -8.99 -4.67
C THR A 17 16.33 -9.92 -3.62
N VAL A 18 15.02 -10.14 -3.70
CA VAL A 18 14.28 -10.94 -2.71
C VAL A 18 14.72 -12.40 -2.68
N SER A 19 15.22 -12.95 -3.81
CA SER A 19 15.82 -14.29 -3.81
C SER A 19 17.08 -14.39 -2.94
N GLN A 20 17.73 -13.27 -2.66
CA GLN A 20 18.94 -13.21 -1.83
C GLN A 20 18.64 -12.82 -0.38
N THR A 21 17.76 -11.85 -0.18
CA THR A 21 17.48 -11.25 1.14
C THR A 21 16.26 -11.85 1.83
N GLY A 22 15.42 -12.58 1.11
CA GLY A 22 14.09 -12.96 1.55
C GLY A 22 13.10 -11.80 1.50
N GLY A 23 11.82 -12.07 1.70
CA GLY A 23 10.78 -11.03 1.73
C GLY A 23 9.44 -11.49 1.17
N HIS A 24 8.49 -10.56 1.08
CA HIS A 24 7.11 -10.79 0.65
C HIS A 24 6.99 -10.66 -0.88
N LEU A 25 7.52 -11.64 -1.63
CA LEU A 25 7.62 -11.52 -3.08
C LEU A 25 6.25 -11.49 -3.77
N ALA A 26 5.37 -12.43 -3.47
CA ALA A 26 4.08 -12.58 -4.15
C ALA A 26 3.20 -11.32 -4.02
N SER A 27 3.03 -10.82 -2.79
CA SER A 27 2.25 -9.61 -2.50
C SER A 27 2.78 -8.38 -3.25
N ASN A 28 4.11 -8.26 -3.34
CA ASN A 28 4.74 -7.14 -4.04
C ASN A 28 4.61 -7.26 -5.57
N LEU A 29 4.73 -8.45 -6.13
CA LEU A 29 4.49 -8.67 -7.56
C LEU A 29 3.04 -8.36 -7.96
N GLY A 30 2.10 -8.55 -7.06
CA GLY A 30 0.66 -8.25 -7.29
C GLY A 30 0.32 -6.77 -7.38
N VAL A 31 1.20 -5.87 -6.92
CA VAL A 31 0.93 -4.41 -6.85
C VAL A 31 1.90 -3.54 -7.65
N VAL A 32 2.74 -4.11 -8.50
CA VAL A 32 3.74 -3.32 -9.25
C VAL A 32 3.05 -2.28 -10.12
N GLU A 33 2.11 -2.69 -10.97
CA GLU A 33 1.40 -1.80 -11.88
C GLU A 33 0.55 -0.77 -11.12
N LEU A 34 -0.14 -1.21 -10.07
CA LEU A 34 -0.92 -0.33 -9.20
C LEU A 34 -0.02 0.77 -8.59
N THR A 35 1.10 0.38 -7.99
CA THR A 35 2.01 1.33 -7.34
C THR A 35 2.64 2.29 -8.34
N VAL A 36 3.05 1.81 -9.51
CA VAL A 36 3.56 2.67 -10.60
C VAL A 36 2.49 3.65 -11.08
N ALA A 37 1.23 3.20 -11.21
CA ALA A 37 0.12 4.07 -11.59
C ALA A 37 -0.17 5.13 -10.52
N LEU A 38 -0.15 4.77 -9.24
CA LEU A 38 -0.31 5.71 -8.12
C LEU A 38 0.76 6.81 -8.17
N HIS A 39 2.03 6.44 -8.30
CA HIS A 39 3.12 7.42 -8.41
C HIS A 39 3.13 8.21 -9.71
N LYS A 40 2.39 7.78 -10.74
CA LYS A 40 2.18 8.55 -11.96
C LYS A 40 1.08 9.60 -11.82
N VAL A 41 0.08 9.32 -11.02
CA VAL A 41 -1.13 10.16 -10.86
C VAL A 41 -1.02 11.08 -9.66
N PHE A 42 -0.48 10.59 -8.56
CA PHE A 42 -0.39 11.28 -7.27
C PHE A 42 1.03 11.76 -6.99
N ASN A 43 1.14 12.91 -6.35
CA ASN A 43 2.41 13.57 -6.07
C ASN A 43 2.83 13.35 -4.60
N SER A 44 3.41 12.18 -4.30
CA SER A 44 3.94 11.88 -2.97
C SER A 44 5.20 12.73 -2.68
N PRO A 45 5.40 13.28 -1.45
CA PRO A 45 4.67 12.99 -0.22
C PRO A 45 3.44 13.90 0.02
N THR A 46 3.16 14.88 -0.85
CA THR A 46 1.97 15.74 -0.69
C THR A 46 0.68 14.92 -0.73
N ASP A 47 0.59 14.00 -1.69
CA ASP A 47 -0.41 12.93 -1.68
C ASP A 47 0.17 11.76 -0.89
N GLN A 48 -0.54 11.31 0.12
CA GLN A 48 -0.06 10.31 1.07
C GLN A 48 -0.62 8.93 0.72
N ILE A 49 0.27 7.94 0.57
CA ILE A 49 -0.12 6.56 0.24
C ILE A 49 0.11 5.69 1.46
N VAL A 50 -0.94 5.09 1.98
CA VAL A 50 -0.93 4.17 3.12
C VAL A 50 -1.17 2.76 2.61
N PHE A 51 -0.16 1.89 2.76
CA PHE A 51 -0.27 0.48 2.42
C PHE A 51 -0.69 -0.32 3.65
N ASP A 52 -1.82 -1.03 3.58
CA ASP A 52 -2.26 -1.90 4.67
C ASP A 52 -1.20 -2.96 4.97
N VAL A 53 -0.92 -3.23 6.25
CA VAL A 53 0.25 -4.00 6.70
C VAL A 53 1.59 -3.36 6.30
N GLY A 54 1.72 -2.83 5.10
CA GLY A 54 2.95 -2.22 4.57
C GLY A 54 3.93 -3.20 3.95
N HIS A 55 3.63 -4.50 3.90
CA HIS A 55 4.51 -5.53 3.35
C HIS A 55 4.63 -5.52 1.82
N GLN A 56 3.68 -4.89 1.10
CA GLN A 56 3.65 -4.75 -0.36
C GLN A 56 4.20 -3.40 -0.84
N CYS A 57 5.13 -2.81 -0.10
CA CYS A 57 5.68 -1.46 -0.37
C CYS A 57 6.98 -1.44 -1.19
N TYR A 58 7.44 -2.57 -1.75
CA TYR A 58 8.77 -2.62 -2.37
C TYR A 58 8.88 -1.75 -3.61
N THR A 59 7.87 -1.77 -4.48
CA THR A 59 7.81 -0.87 -5.64
C THR A 59 7.79 0.60 -5.20
N HIS A 60 7.04 0.93 -4.14
CA HIS A 60 7.02 2.26 -3.55
C HIS A 60 8.42 2.69 -3.08
N LYS A 61 9.14 1.83 -2.35
CA LYS A 61 10.51 2.11 -1.92
C LYS A 61 11.47 2.35 -3.10
N ILE A 62 11.37 1.54 -4.15
CA ILE A 62 12.19 1.69 -5.36
C ILE A 62 11.93 3.04 -6.03
N LEU A 63 10.67 3.44 -6.17
CA LEU A 63 10.26 4.68 -6.84
C LEU A 63 10.56 5.95 -6.01
N THR A 64 10.64 5.80 -4.68
CA THR A 64 10.89 6.91 -3.75
C THR A 64 12.34 7.01 -3.28
N GLY A 65 13.29 6.74 -4.18
CA GLY A 65 14.71 7.01 -3.99
C GLY A 65 15.51 5.92 -3.27
N ARG A 66 14.90 4.79 -2.89
CA ARG A 66 15.58 3.70 -2.16
C ARG A 66 16.04 2.54 -3.06
N LYS A 67 16.06 2.73 -4.39
CA LYS A 67 16.48 1.71 -5.35
C LYS A 67 17.86 1.14 -5.04
N ASP A 68 18.87 1.99 -4.81
CA ASP A 68 20.25 1.54 -4.59
C ASP A 68 20.43 0.83 -3.24
N LYS A 69 19.64 1.24 -2.23
CA LYS A 69 19.60 0.59 -0.93
C LYS A 69 18.74 -0.68 -0.92
N PHE A 70 17.97 -0.95 -1.97
CA PHE A 70 17.02 -2.06 -2.00
C PHE A 70 17.70 -3.43 -1.87
N LYS A 71 18.97 -3.56 -2.28
CA LYS A 71 19.81 -4.75 -2.06
C LYS A 71 20.06 -5.09 -0.58
N THR A 72 19.81 -4.16 0.33
CA THR A 72 19.92 -4.36 1.78
C THR A 72 18.55 -4.61 2.45
N LEU A 73 17.54 -4.94 1.66
CA LEU A 73 16.20 -5.20 2.16
C LEU A 73 16.21 -6.27 3.24
N ARG A 74 15.66 -5.97 4.44
CA ARG A 74 15.53 -6.90 5.57
C ARG A 74 16.87 -7.41 6.15
N THR A 75 17.99 -6.80 5.80
CA THR A 75 19.28 -7.11 6.44
C THR A 75 19.51 -6.16 7.63
N GLU A 76 20.40 -6.56 8.53
CA GLU A 76 20.81 -5.70 9.65
C GLU A 76 21.44 -4.41 9.13
N GLY A 77 21.01 -3.26 9.66
CA GLY A 77 21.44 -1.95 9.19
C GLY A 77 20.90 -1.54 7.80
N GLY A 78 20.13 -2.42 7.16
CA GLY A 78 19.51 -2.18 5.86
C GLY A 78 18.09 -1.60 5.95
N ILE A 79 17.39 -1.57 4.80
CA ILE A 79 16.02 -1.06 4.75
C ILE A 79 15.00 -2.12 5.19
N SER A 80 13.93 -1.66 5.83
CA SER A 80 12.82 -2.49 6.31
C SER A 80 12.03 -3.13 5.17
N GLY A 81 11.47 -4.30 5.43
CA GLY A 81 10.47 -4.94 4.57
C GLY A 81 9.07 -4.31 4.64
N PHE A 82 8.90 -3.26 5.45
CA PHE A 82 7.66 -2.49 5.65
C PHE A 82 7.94 -1.01 5.46
N THR A 83 6.89 -0.20 5.32
CA THR A 83 7.02 1.25 5.34
C THR A 83 7.59 1.73 6.68
N ARG A 84 8.48 2.73 6.66
CA ARG A 84 9.08 3.32 7.86
C ARG A 84 9.36 4.81 7.65
N PRO A 85 8.72 5.71 8.41
CA PRO A 85 8.94 7.16 8.30
C PRO A 85 10.41 7.59 8.51
N VAL A 86 11.17 6.84 9.31
CA VAL A 86 12.61 7.12 9.51
C VAL A 86 13.47 6.84 8.28
N GLU A 87 12.96 6.12 7.29
CA GLU A 87 13.66 5.83 6.03
C GLU A 87 13.35 6.85 4.94
N SER A 88 12.14 7.42 4.95
CA SER A 88 11.68 8.30 3.87
C SER A 88 10.45 9.08 4.29
N GLU A 89 10.36 10.35 3.89
CA GLU A 89 9.17 11.20 4.04
C GLU A 89 7.94 10.69 3.27
N HIS A 90 8.15 9.77 2.31
CA HIS A 90 7.07 9.13 1.56
C HIS A 90 6.38 7.99 2.34
N ASP A 91 6.99 7.51 3.41
CA ASP A 91 6.45 6.48 4.29
C ASP A 91 5.76 7.14 5.48
N ILE A 92 4.43 7.10 5.54
CA ILE A 92 3.66 7.85 6.54
C ILE A 92 3.57 7.12 7.87
N PHE A 93 3.43 5.79 7.84
CA PHE A 93 3.32 4.94 9.02
C PHE A 93 4.35 3.81 9.03
N SER A 94 4.81 3.44 10.23
CA SER A 94 5.44 2.14 10.49
C SER A 94 4.34 1.16 10.87
N SER A 95 3.94 0.31 9.93
CA SER A 95 2.91 -0.68 10.16
C SER A 95 3.47 -2.11 10.09
N GLY A 96 2.66 -3.08 10.28
CA GLY A 96 2.87 -4.52 10.24
C GLY A 96 1.55 -5.21 10.60
N HIS A 97 0.56 -4.42 11.04
CA HIS A 97 -0.76 -4.87 11.41
C HIS A 97 -1.74 -4.74 10.23
N SER A 98 -2.59 -5.74 10.03
CA SER A 98 -3.61 -5.74 8.98
C SER A 98 -4.85 -4.94 9.38
N SER A 99 -5.59 -4.49 8.38
CA SER A 99 -6.92 -3.86 8.50
C SER A 99 -6.93 -2.45 9.08
N VAL A 100 -5.78 -1.79 9.23
CA VAL A 100 -5.66 -0.47 9.87
C VAL A 100 -5.56 0.68 8.88
N SER A 101 -5.19 0.43 7.63
CA SER A 101 -4.86 1.47 6.64
C SER A 101 -5.99 2.46 6.39
N ILE A 102 -7.24 2.01 6.39
CA ILE A 102 -8.41 2.89 6.16
C ILE A 102 -8.57 3.83 7.35
N SER A 103 -8.47 3.35 8.60
CA SER A 103 -8.52 4.20 9.80
C SER A 103 -7.40 5.22 9.83
N GLU A 104 -6.17 4.80 9.50
CA GLU A 104 -5.00 5.69 9.39
C GLU A 104 -5.24 6.78 8.34
N ALA A 105 -5.76 6.39 7.16
CA ALA A 105 -6.04 7.30 6.07
C ALA A 105 -7.17 8.29 6.39
N VAL A 106 -8.22 7.86 7.10
CA VAL A 106 -9.29 8.74 7.61
C VAL A 106 -8.70 9.81 8.52
N GLY A 107 -7.87 9.40 9.48
CA GLY A 107 -7.21 10.34 10.40
C GLY A 107 -6.35 11.37 9.67
N LEU A 108 -5.55 10.94 8.69
CA LEU A 108 -4.73 11.83 7.86
C LEU A 108 -5.59 12.78 7.01
N ALA A 109 -6.64 12.26 6.37
CA ALA A 109 -7.54 13.07 5.56
C ALA A 109 -8.22 14.16 6.40
N LYS A 110 -8.66 13.81 7.61
CA LYS A 110 -9.24 14.75 8.57
C LYS A 110 -8.20 15.78 9.05
N ALA A 111 -6.99 15.36 9.35
CA ALA A 111 -5.91 16.26 9.75
C ALA A 111 -5.58 17.27 8.65
N LYS A 112 -5.51 16.84 7.38
CA LYS A 112 -5.32 17.75 6.24
C LYS A 112 -6.46 18.77 6.11
N GLN A 113 -7.70 18.34 6.27
CA GLN A 113 -8.87 19.24 6.25
C GLN A 113 -8.77 20.30 7.35
N ILE A 114 -8.51 19.90 8.60
CA ILE A 114 -8.39 20.83 9.73
C ILE A 114 -7.27 21.83 9.53
N LYS A 115 -6.14 21.40 8.97
CA LYS A 115 -4.97 22.26 8.70
C LYS A 115 -5.08 23.06 7.40
N GLY A 116 -6.11 22.83 6.56
CA GLY A 116 -6.20 23.42 5.23
C GLY A 116 -5.11 22.95 4.26
N GLU A 117 -4.51 21.79 4.50
CA GLU A 117 -3.48 21.19 3.64
C GLU A 117 -4.08 20.56 2.40
N LYS A 118 -3.40 20.73 1.26
CA LYS A 118 -3.77 20.10 -0.02
C LYS A 118 -3.27 18.66 -0.08
N GLY A 119 -3.79 17.92 -1.04
CA GLY A 119 -3.37 16.56 -1.37
C GLY A 119 -4.39 15.50 -0.96
N LYS A 120 -4.29 14.35 -1.62
CA LYS A 120 -5.14 13.18 -1.38
C LYS A 120 -4.47 12.26 -0.37
N VAL A 121 -5.27 11.45 0.30
CA VAL A 121 -4.82 10.32 1.12
C VAL A 121 -5.37 9.05 0.51
N ILE A 122 -4.49 8.11 0.19
CA ILE A 122 -4.82 6.90 -0.53
C ILE A 122 -4.52 5.69 0.38
N ALA A 123 -5.55 4.97 0.80
CA ALA A 123 -5.39 3.67 1.47
C ALA A 123 -5.40 2.55 0.43
N VAL A 124 -4.36 1.72 0.44
CA VAL A 124 -4.27 0.51 -0.40
C VAL A 124 -4.41 -0.70 0.52
N ILE A 125 -5.51 -1.42 0.39
CA ILE A 125 -5.83 -2.58 1.23
C ILE A 125 -6.03 -3.82 0.37
N GLY A 126 -5.48 -4.96 0.81
CA GLY A 126 -5.70 -6.26 0.18
C GLY A 126 -7.04 -6.88 0.60
N ASP A 127 -7.54 -7.79 -0.21
CA ASP A 127 -8.78 -8.54 0.05
C ASP A 127 -8.74 -9.31 1.38
N GLY A 128 -7.61 -9.93 1.72
CA GLY A 128 -7.43 -10.61 3.02
C GLY A 128 -7.49 -9.63 4.20
N ALA A 129 -6.86 -8.47 4.11
CA ALA A 129 -6.89 -7.46 5.16
C ALA A 129 -8.27 -6.80 5.30
N LEU A 130 -9.03 -6.71 4.21
CA LEU A 130 -10.41 -6.18 4.22
C LEU A 130 -11.38 -7.08 5.01
N THR A 131 -11.02 -8.31 5.34
CA THR A 131 -11.87 -9.19 6.19
C THR A 131 -11.85 -8.80 7.66
N GLY A 132 -10.95 -7.96 8.10
CA GLY A 132 -10.84 -7.53 9.51
C GLY A 132 -11.87 -6.48 9.90
N GLY A 133 -12.41 -6.57 11.12
CA GLY A 133 -13.45 -5.68 11.65
C GLY A 133 -13.06 -4.20 11.62
N LEU A 134 -11.78 -3.87 11.92
CA LEU A 134 -11.27 -2.49 11.88
C LEU A 134 -11.48 -1.81 10.53
N ALA A 135 -11.34 -2.55 9.41
CA ALA A 135 -11.56 -2.00 8.08
C ALA A 135 -13.02 -1.59 7.88
N TYR A 136 -13.98 -2.40 8.38
CA TYR A 136 -15.41 -2.07 8.29
C TYR A 136 -15.80 -0.93 9.21
N GLU A 137 -15.25 -0.86 10.42
CA GLU A 137 -15.45 0.28 11.32
C GLU A 137 -14.98 1.57 10.68
N ALA A 138 -13.80 1.56 10.03
CA ALA A 138 -13.27 2.70 9.33
C ALA A 138 -14.15 3.12 8.14
N LEU A 139 -14.61 2.16 7.33
CA LEU A 139 -15.53 2.42 6.22
C LEU A 139 -16.85 3.02 6.71
N ASN A 140 -17.40 2.50 7.79
CA ASN A 140 -18.62 3.02 8.42
C ASN A 140 -18.41 4.45 8.94
N ASN A 141 -17.27 4.72 9.54
CA ASN A 141 -16.92 6.07 10.02
C ASN A 141 -16.73 7.08 8.87
N CYS A 142 -16.21 6.63 7.71
CA CYS A 142 -16.06 7.49 6.53
C CYS A 142 -17.40 7.98 5.96
N ALA A 143 -18.49 7.24 6.15
CA ALA A 143 -19.77 7.55 5.52
C ALA A 143 -20.46 8.80 6.10
N GLY A 144 -20.05 9.27 7.27
CA GLY A 144 -20.67 10.38 7.98
C GLY A 144 -20.08 11.77 7.69
N ASP A 145 -18.88 11.85 7.13
CA ASP A 145 -18.14 13.10 6.94
C ASP A 145 -17.79 13.33 5.46
N ASP A 146 -17.56 14.61 5.08
CA ASP A 146 -16.97 14.93 3.77
C ASP A 146 -15.48 14.59 3.76
N HIS A 147 -15.17 13.40 3.25
CA HIS A 147 -13.81 12.91 3.03
C HIS A 147 -13.41 13.01 1.54
N SER A 148 -13.68 14.10 0.90
CA SER A 148 -13.42 14.33 -0.55
C SER A 148 -11.93 14.16 -0.93
N ASN A 149 -11.01 14.15 0.04
CA ASN A 149 -9.58 13.93 -0.13
C ASN A 149 -9.12 12.50 0.16
N LEU A 150 -10.02 11.59 0.59
CA LEU A 150 -9.72 10.17 0.85
C LEU A 150 -10.06 9.30 -0.36
N ILE A 151 -9.17 8.35 -0.65
CA ILE A 151 -9.36 7.31 -1.67
C ILE A 151 -9.02 5.96 -1.04
N VAL A 152 -9.93 5.00 -1.14
CA VAL A 152 -9.69 3.62 -0.72
C VAL A 152 -9.58 2.73 -1.96
N ILE A 153 -8.48 2.01 -2.08
CA ILE A 153 -8.21 1.08 -3.20
C ILE A 153 -8.14 -0.34 -2.65
N LEU A 154 -9.10 -1.15 -3.04
CA LEU A 154 -9.07 -2.59 -2.79
C LEU A 154 -8.24 -3.28 -3.88
N ASN A 155 -7.13 -3.90 -3.46
CA ASN A 155 -6.31 -4.76 -4.32
C ASN A 155 -6.69 -6.22 -4.07
N ASP A 156 -7.40 -6.80 -5.01
CA ASP A 156 -7.83 -8.19 -4.95
C ASP A 156 -7.21 -9.02 -6.08
N ASN A 157 -6.17 -9.76 -5.74
CA ASN A 157 -5.46 -10.66 -6.67
C ASN A 157 -5.91 -12.13 -6.55
N LYS A 158 -6.93 -12.43 -5.78
CA LYS A 158 -7.35 -13.81 -5.42
C LYS A 158 -6.22 -14.64 -4.81
N MET A 159 -5.22 -13.99 -4.21
CA MET A 159 -4.01 -14.58 -3.65
C MET A 159 -3.88 -14.17 -2.19
N SER A 160 -4.54 -14.88 -1.29
CA SER A 160 -4.27 -14.85 0.14
C SER A 160 -3.55 -16.13 0.58
N ILE A 161 -3.08 -16.20 1.83
CA ILE A 161 -2.42 -17.38 2.39
C ILE A 161 -3.38 -18.59 2.39
N SER A 162 -4.67 -18.33 2.59
CA SER A 162 -5.78 -19.27 2.44
C SER A 162 -6.94 -18.60 1.70
N GLU A 163 -7.88 -19.39 1.19
CA GLU A 163 -9.07 -18.81 0.56
C GLU A 163 -9.84 -17.91 1.53
N ASN A 164 -10.21 -16.73 1.07
CA ASN A 164 -11.06 -15.83 1.84
C ASN A 164 -12.46 -16.43 1.94
N VAL A 165 -12.96 -16.54 3.16
CA VAL A 165 -14.29 -17.08 3.47
C VAL A 165 -15.24 -15.97 3.92
N GLY A 166 -16.53 -16.24 3.84
CA GLY A 166 -17.57 -15.33 4.34
C GLY A 166 -18.34 -14.59 3.25
N SER A 167 -19.37 -13.86 3.67
CA SER A 167 -20.31 -13.18 2.77
C SER A 167 -19.65 -12.06 1.96
N MET A 168 -18.68 -11.36 2.53
CA MET A 168 -17.99 -10.28 1.81
C MET A 168 -17.14 -10.82 0.65
N SER A 169 -16.42 -11.92 0.83
CA SER A 169 -15.68 -12.57 -0.25
C SER A 169 -16.62 -13.00 -1.39
N LYS A 170 -17.79 -13.53 -1.06
CA LYS A 170 -18.84 -13.85 -2.04
C LYS A 170 -19.35 -12.60 -2.73
N HIS A 171 -19.60 -11.52 -2.00
CA HIS A 171 -20.08 -10.24 -2.55
C HIS A 171 -19.06 -9.66 -3.56
N LEU A 172 -17.79 -9.59 -3.18
CA LEU A 172 -16.73 -9.11 -4.07
C LEU A 172 -16.59 -9.97 -5.34
N THR A 173 -16.85 -11.26 -5.25
CA THR A 173 -16.88 -12.15 -6.42
C THR A 173 -18.03 -11.81 -7.37
N HIS A 174 -19.17 -11.36 -6.86
CA HIS A 174 -20.33 -10.97 -7.69
C HIS A 174 -20.15 -9.59 -8.35
N LEU A 175 -19.29 -8.73 -7.82
CA LEU A 175 -19.01 -7.39 -8.38
C LEU A 175 -18.01 -7.44 -9.56
N ARG A 176 -17.43 -8.60 -9.84
CA ARG A 176 -16.49 -8.85 -10.95
C ARG A 176 -17.17 -9.41 -12.17
#